data_9686f36814fd7318780bf494ff200686
#
_entry.id   9686f36814fd7318780bf494ff200686
#
_cell.length_a   1.000
_cell.length_b   1.000
_cell.length_c   1.000
_cell.angle_alpha   90.00
_cell.angle_beta   90.00
_cell.angle_gamma   90.00
#
_symmetry.space_group_name_H-M   'P 1'
#
loop_
_entity.id
_entity.type
_entity.pdbx_description
1 polymer ?
#
loop_
_entity_poly.entity_id
_entity_poly.type
_entity_poly.pdbx_seq_one_letter_code
_entity_poly.pdbx_strand_id
1 'polypeptide(L)'
;DQVLDRLQEAGVIKVVVNTHWLPEMIENHLSNRAAPILEISREDELLETGGGIAKALPLLGNNAFYAANADIVWRDGPIPALRRLAEAWDENKMDALMLLTATVRAIGYDGSGDFMMDPLGKLTRRPEREIAPYVFTGLQILHPRLFRDFPSGPFSMNVLYDRALEAGRLFGMAHDGDWYHVGTPDAIDVADAEILEKEGARVRLLF
;
A
#
# COMPACT_ATOMS: atom_id res chain seq x y z
N ASP A 1 -12.81 5.07 -1.45
CA ASP A 1 -12.64 6.29 -2.26
C ASP A 1 -11.28 6.95 -2.01
N GLN A 2 -10.86 7.16 -0.77
CA GLN A 2 -9.67 7.92 -0.41
C GLN A 2 -8.40 7.47 -1.16
N VAL A 3 -8.14 6.16 -1.24
CA VAL A 3 -7.01 5.60 -2.00
C VAL A 3 -7.09 5.99 -3.48
N LEU A 4 -8.28 5.91 -4.08
CA LEU A 4 -8.51 6.27 -5.48
C LEU A 4 -8.31 7.76 -5.73
N ASP A 5 -8.75 8.62 -4.79
CA ASP A 5 -8.55 10.07 -4.86
C ASP A 5 -7.07 10.41 -4.84
N ARG A 6 -6.30 9.81 -3.93
CA ARG A 6 -4.85 10.00 -3.84
C ARG A 6 -4.11 9.52 -5.09
N LEU A 7 -4.50 8.37 -5.64
CA LEU A 7 -3.93 7.88 -6.90
C LEU A 7 -4.24 8.84 -8.06
N GLN A 8 -5.46 9.36 -8.14
CA GLN A 8 -5.84 10.36 -9.14
C GLN A 8 -5.04 11.67 -8.99
N GLU A 9 -4.89 12.18 -7.77
CA GLU A 9 -4.07 13.36 -7.46
C GLU A 9 -2.61 13.17 -7.86
N ALA A 10 -2.09 11.94 -7.75
CA ALA A 10 -0.75 11.58 -8.21
C ALA A 10 -0.62 11.40 -9.73
N GLY A 11 -1.71 11.60 -10.49
CA GLY A 11 -1.71 11.48 -11.95
C GLY A 11 -1.88 10.06 -12.47
N VAL A 12 -2.32 9.10 -11.64
CA VAL A 12 -2.64 7.74 -12.08
C VAL A 12 -3.90 7.78 -12.95
N ILE A 13 -3.78 7.32 -14.20
CA ILE A 13 -4.85 7.38 -15.19
C ILE A 13 -5.79 6.18 -15.08
N LYS A 14 -5.24 5.00 -14.76
CA LYS A 14 -5.97 3.74 -14.68
C LYS A 14 -5.67 2.99 -13.39
N VAL A 15 -6.71 2.44 -12.77
CA VAL A 15 -6.60 1.58 -11.58
C VAL A 15 -7.36 0.28 -11.82
N VAL A 16 -6.74 -0.84 -11.47
CA VAL A 16 -7.40 -2.14 -11.41
C VAL A 16 -7.83 -2.38 -9.98
N VAL A 17 -9.12 -2.67 -9.78
CA VAL A 17 -9.69 -2.93 -8.46
C VAL A 17 -10.02 -4.41 -8.36
N ASN A 18 -9.36 -5.12 -7.45
CA ASN A 18 -9.67 -6.50 -7.13
C ASN A 18 -10.92 -6.55 -6.26
N THR A 19 -11.88 -7.42 -6.62
CA THR A 19 -13.12 -7.61 -5.88
C THR A 19 -13.38 -9.10 -5.64
N HIS A 20 -13.73 -9.47 -4.42
CA HIS A 20 -14.14 -10.83 -4.04
C HIS A 20 -15.39 -10.80 -3.16
N TRP A 21 -15.33 -10.17 -2.00
CA TRP A 21 -16.45 -10.06 -1.07
C TRP A 21 -17.38 -8.92 -1.50
N LEU A 22 -18.69 -9.24 -1.63
CA LEU A 22 -19.73 -8.28 -2.06
C LEU A 22 -19.36 -7.49 -3.33
N PRO A 23 -18.89 -8.14 -4.40
CA PRO A 23 -18.34 -7.46 -5.57
C PRO A 23 -19.35 -6.50 -6.22
N GLU A 24 -20.64 -6.86 -6.29
CA GLU A 24 -21.67 -6.01 -6.88
C GLU A 24 -21.85 -4.68 -6.13
N MET A 25 -21.66 -4.66 -4.81
CA MET A 25 -21.75 -3.42 -4.02
C MET A 25 -20.60 -2.50 -4.35
N ILE A 26 -19.39 -3.04 -4.45
CA ILE A 26 -18.18 -2.27 -4.79
C ILE A 26 -18.28 -1.75 -6.22
N GLU A 27 -18.64 -2.60 -7.18
CA GLU A 27 -18.79 -2.27 -8.60
C GLU A 27 -19.85 -1.19 -8.80
N ASN A 28 -21.01 -1.32 -8.13
CA ASN A 28 -22.07 -0.30 -8.19
C ASN A 28 -21.62 1.04 -7.58
N HIS A 29 -20.90 1.02 -6.46
CA HIS A 29 -20.36 2.22 -5.84
C HIS A 29 -19.38 2.93 -6.80
N LEU A 30 -18.48 2.18 -7.41
CA LEU A 30 -17.45 2.68 -8.29
C LEU A 30 -17.97 3.08 -9.70
N SER A 31 -19.14 2.60 -10.10
CA SER A 31 -19.70 2.82 -11.46
C SER A 31 -19.91 4.30 -11.83
N ASN A 32 -20.11 5.16 -10.84
CA ASN A 32 -20.32 6.60 -11.04
C ASN A 32 -19.02 7.42 -10.99
N ARG A 33 -17.87 6.77 -10.78
CA ARG A 33 -16.58 7.45 -10.69
C ARG A 33 -16.03 7.74 -12.08
N ALA A 34 -15.81 9.01 -12.37
CA ALA A 34 -15.32 9.45 -13.70
C ALA A 34 -13.80 9.28 -13.88
N ALA A 35 -13.03 9.38 -12.80
CA ALA A 35 -11.57 9.27 -12.79
C ALA A 35 -11.06 8.74 -11.44
N PRO A 36 -9.94 7.98 -11.44
CA PRO A 36 -9.24 7.42 -12.59
C PRO A 36 -10.12 6.40 -13.35
N ILE A 37 -9.71 5.98 -14.54
CA ILE A 37 -10.36 4.88 -15.27
C ILE A 37 -10.25 3.61 -14.41
N LEU A 38 -11.38 2.96 -14.12
CA LEU A 38 -11.42 1.77 -13.30
C LEU A 38 -11.64 0.51 -14.14
N GLU A 39 -10.82 -0.49 -13.92
CA GLU A 39 -11.02 -1.85 -14.41
C GLU A 39 -11.20 -2.79 -13.22
N ILE A 40 -12.20 -3.67 -13.29
CA ILE A 40 -12.49 -4.62 -12.19
C ILE A 40 -11.81 -5.95 -12.49
N SER A 41 -11.06 -6.45 -11.52
CA SER A 41 -10.52 -7.81 -11.49
C SER A 41 -11.30 -8.63 -10.47
N ARG A 42 -12.40 -9.25 -10.90
CA ARG A 42 -13.27 -10.04 -10.03
C ARG A 42 -12.64 -11.41 -9.73
N GLU A 43 -12.60 -11.77 -8.47
CA GLU A 43 -12.08 -13.05 -7.98
C GLU A 43 -13.25 -13.96 -7.60
N ASP A 44 -13.40 -15.09 -8.30
CA ASP A 44 -14.42 -16.10 -7.98
C ASP A 44 -14.05 -16.87 -6.70
N GLU A 45 -12.75 -17.07 -6.48
CA GLU A 45 -12.17 -17.60 -5.25
C GLU A 45 -11.20 -16.58 -4.67
N LEU A 46 -11.10 -16.51 -3.34
CA LEU A 46 -10.17 -15.61 -2.65
C LEU A 46 -8.73 -16.00 -2.99
N LEU A 47 -8.03 -15.12 -3.72
CA LEU A 47 -6.67 -15.40 -4.21
C LEU A 47 -5.57 -14.91 -3.26
N GLU A 48 -5.91 -14.30 -2.14
CA GLU A 48 -5.01 -13.52 -1.31
C GLU A 48 -4.33 -12.36 -2.08
N THR A 49 -3.50 -11.57 -1.41
CA THR A 49 -2.94 -10.35 -2.01
C THR A 49 -2.04 -10.65 -3.21
N GLY A 50 -1.20 -11.68 -3.12
CA GLY A 50 -0.28 -12.04 -4.20
C GLY A 50 -0.99 -12.58 -5.43
N GLY A 51 -1.92 -13.52 -5.23
CA GLY A 51 -2.71 -14.10 -6.32
C GLY A 51 -3.64 -13.09 -6.96
N GLY A 52 -4.25 -12.20 -6.18
CA GLY A 52 -5.09 -11.11 -6.68
C GLY A 52 -4.32 -10.16 -7.60
N ILE A 53 -3.13 -9.70 -7.21
CA ILE A 53 -2.28 -8.87 -8.05
C ILE A 53 -1.82 -9.63 -9.29
N ALA A 54 -1.43 -10.90 -9.14
CA ALA A 54 -1.01 -11.75 -10.27
C ALA A 54 -2.13 -11.89 -11.32
N LYS A 55 -3.39 -12.06 -10.89
CA LYS A 55 -4.56 -12.07 -11.78
C LYS A 55 -4.75 -10.75 -12.52
N ALA A 56 -4.45 -9.63 -11.86
CA ALA A 56 -4.61 -8.29 -12.43
C ALA A 56 -3.48 -7.88 -13.39
N LEU A 57 -2.32 -8.56 -13.41
CA LEU A 57 -1.15 -8.17 -14.23
C LEU A 57 -1.46 -7.95 -15.70
N PRO A 58 -2.27 -8.77 -16.41
CA PRO A 58 -2.61 -8.53 -17.81
C PRO A 58 -3.28 -7.16 -18.04
N LEU A 59 -3.96 -6.61 -17.03
CA LEU A 59 -4.63 -5.31 -17.09
C LEU A 59 -3.69 -4.16 -16.73
N LEU A 60 -2.60 -4.43 -15.99
CA LEU A 60 -1.64 -3.42 -15.50
C LEU A 60 -0.52 -3.12 -16.51
N GLY A 61 -0.22 -4.05 -17.42
CA GLY A 61 0.86 -3.89 -18.40
C GLY A 61 2.24 -4.28 -17.87
N ASN A 62 3.29 -3.79 -18.51
CA ASN A 62 4.67 -4.26 -18.28
C ASN A 62 5.55 -3.30 -17.46
N ASN A 63 5.04 -2.12 -17.14
CA ASN A 63 5.77 -1.12 -16.35
C ASN A 63 5.52 -1.30 -14.87
N ALA A 64 6.38 -0.70 -14.04
CA ALA A 64 6.13 -0.61 -12.61
C ALA A 64 4.81 0.12 -12.32
N PHE A 65 4.10 -0.32 -11.28
CA PHE A 65 2.79 0.19 -10.92
C PHE A 65 2.65 0.36 -9.39
N TYR A 66 1.76 1.24 -8.98
CA TYR A 66 1.38 1.33 -7.58
C TYR A 66 0.44 0.18 -7.21
N ALA A 67 0.66 -0.38 -6.02
CA ALA A 67 -0.29 -1.27 -5.38
C ALA A 67 -0.62 -0.73 -3.99
N ALA A 68 -1.91 -0.69 -3.67
CA ALA A 68 -2.40 -0.16 -2.40
C ALA A 68 -3.47 -1.07 -1.81
N ASN A 69 -3.40 -1.31 -0.50
CA ASN A 69 -4.48 -1.94 0.24
C ASN A 69 -5.67 -0.96 0.34
N ALA A 70 -6.88 -1.49 0.41
CA ALA A 70 -8.10 -0.68 0.48
C ALA A 70 -8.47 -0.24 1.92
N ASP A 71 -7.89 -0.89 2.92
CA ASP A 71 -8.12 -0.71 4.35
C ASP A 71 -7.09 0.18 5.05
N ILE A 72 -6.55 1.13 4.31
CA ILE A 72 -5.58 2.11 4.79
C ILE A 72 -6.05 3.54 4.53
N VAL A 73 -5.70 4.42 5.44
CA VAL A 73 -5.83 5.87 5.29
C VAL A 73 -4.48 6.49 5.61
N TRP A 74 -4.04 7.46 4.81
CA TRP A 74 -2.84 8.21 5.14
C TRP A 74 -3.03 9.71 4.89
N ARG A 75 -2.26 10.49 5.61
CA ARG A 75 -2.09 11.92 5.38
C ARG A 75 -0.66 12.18 4.97
N ASP A 76 -0.49 12.91 3.90
CA ASP A 76 0.84 13.23 3.40
C ASP A 76 1.56 14.22 4.32
N GLY A 77 2.87 14.11 4.34
CA GLY A 77 3.77 15.14 4.83
C GLY A 77 3.84 16.33 3.86
N PRO A 78 4.95 17.08 3.87
CA PRO A 78 5.14 18.24 2.98
C PRO A 78 5.10 17.89 1.48
N ILE A 79 5.46 16.67 1.11
CA ILE A 79 5.43 16.15 -0.26
C ILE A 79 4.56 14.90 -0.29
N PRO A 80 3.62 14.77 -1.25
CA PRO A 80 2.76 13.60 -1.36
C PRO A 80 3.55 12.29 -1.43
N ALA A 81 3.13 11.30 -0.64
CA ALA A 81 3.82 10.02 -0.50
C ALA A 81 3.96 9.26 -1.83
N LEU A 82 2.93 9.26 -2.66
CA LEU A 82 2.96 8.64 -3.99
C LEU A 82 4.02 9.29 -4.89
N ARG A 83 4.13 10.62 -4.86
CA ARG A 83 5.16 11.33 -5.60
C ARG A 83 6.55 10.98 -5.10
N ARG A 84 6.77 10.95 -3.79
CA ARG A 84 8.05 10.54 -3.19
C ARG A 84 8.44 9.13 -3.58
N LEU A 85 7.48 8.18 -3.59
CA LEU A 85 7.70 6.81 -4.05
C LEU A 85 8.15 6.78 -5.51
N ALA A 86 7.48 7.54 -6.40
CA ALA A 86 7.84 7.62 -7.82
C ALA A 86 9.24 8.21 -8.03
N GLU A 87 9.58 9.28 -7.29
CA GLU A 87 10.90 9.93 -7.36
C GLU A 87 12.03 9.04 -6.82
N ALA A 88 11.74 8.17 -5.84
CA ALA A 88 12.71 7.25 -5.24
C ALA A 88 12.86 5.93 -6.01
N TRP A 89 11.93 5.62 -6.92
CA TRP A 89 11.93 4.37 -7.67
C TRP A 89 13.14 4.28 -8.62
N ASP A 90 13.91 3.20 -8.50
CA ASP A 90 15.01 2.86 -9.42
C ASP A 90 14.78 1.44 -9.97
N GLU A 91 14.29 1.37 -11.20
CA GLU A 91 13.96 0.10 -11.88
C GLU A 91 15.17 -0.86 -11.99
N ASN A 92 16.39 -0.32 -12.06
CA ASN A 92 17.57 -1.15 -12.15
C ASN A 92 17.93 -1.84 -10.84
N LYS A 93 17.47 -1.29 -9.70
CA LYS A 93 17.79 -1.80 -8.36
C LYS A 93 16.61 -2.49 -7.68
N MET A 94 15.38 -2.07 -7.98
CA MET A 94 14.20 -2.42 -7.20
C MET A 94 13.26 -3.33 -7.96
N ASP A 95 12.72 -4.34 -7.30
CA ASP A 95 11.55 -5.10 -7.77
C ASP A 95 10.29 -4.68 -7.00
N ALA A 96 10.49 -4.17 -5.78
CA ALA A 96 9.47 -3.53 -4.98
C ALA A 96 10.06 -2.39 -4.15
N LEU A 97 9.28 -1.31 -3.97
CA LEU A 97 9.55 -0.19 -3.06
C LEU A 97 8.32 0.02 -2.17
N MET A 98 8.45 -0.25 -0.88
CA MET A 98 7.39 -0.15 0.11
C MET A 98 7.37 1.20 0.80
N LEU A 99 6.20 1.78 1.02
CA LEU A 99 6.03 2.86 1.98
C LEU A 99 5.92 2.26 3.38
N LEU A 100 6.70 2.77 4.31
CA LEU A 100 6.79 2.27 5.68
C LEU A 100 6.45 3.36 6.67
N THR A 101 5.72 3.03 7.73
CA THR A 101 5.55 3.92 8.88
C THR A 101 6.35 3.41 10.07
N ALA A 102 6.78 4.32 10.96
CA ALA A 102 7.42 3.90 12.20
C ALA A 102 6.41 3.14 13.08
N THR A 103 6.79 1.98 13.62
CA THR A 103 5.92 1.12 14.43
C THR A 103 5.26 1.88 15.58
N VAL A 104 6.01 2.80 16.21
CA VAL A 104 5.51 3.65 17.32
C VAL A 104 4.51 4.73 16.88
N ARG A 105 4.35 4.95 15.58
CA ARG A 105 3.42 5.95 15.00
C ARG A 105 2.25 5.31 14.24
N ALA A 106 2.24 3.98 14.13
CA ALA A 106 1.22 3.24 13.41
C ALA A 106 -0.08 3.20 14.24
N ILE A 107 -1.12 3.90 13.80
CA ILE A 107 -2.41 3.96 14.46
C ILE A 107 -3.28 2.81 13.97
N GLY A 108 -3.93 2.08 14.91
CA GLY A 108 -4.71 0.88 14.60
C GLY A 108 -3.87 -0.37 14.30
N TYR A 109 -2.60 -0.38 14.73
CA TYR A 109 -1.67 -1.51 14.55
C TYR A 109 -1.05 -1.94 15.87
N ASP A 110 -1.32 -3.18 16.28
CA ASP A 110 -0.85 -3.77 17.55
C ASP A 110 0.32 -4.77 17.36
N GLY A 111 0.92 -4.80 16.16
CA GLY A 111 2.00 -5.74 15.82
C GLY A 111 3.39 -5.28 16.27
N SER A 112 4.37 -6.15 16.06
CA SER A 112 5.78 -5.90 16.41
C SER A 112 6.61 -5.29 15.28
N GLY A 113 5.96 -4.72 14.26
CA GLY A 113 6.62 -4.23 13.05
C GLY A 113 6.94 -5.35 12.06
N ASP A 114 7.35 -4.98 10.85
CA ASP A 114 7.55 -5.92 9.74
C ASP A 114 9.00 -5.97 9.27
N PHE A 115 9.67 -4.80 9.23
CA PHE A 115 10.96 -4.64 8.58
C PHE A 115 11.95 -3.79 9.37
N MET A 116 13.23 -4.17 9.25
CA MET A 116 14.37 -3.29 9.46
C MET A 116 14.72 -2.64 8.11
N MET A 117 15.31 -1.46 8.14
CA MET A 117 15.72 -0.72 6.94
C MET A 117 17.12 -0.14 7.15
N ASP A 118 18.02 -0.36 6.21
CA ASP A 118 19.35 0.23 6.23
C ASP A 118 19.33 1.71 5.73
N PRO A 119 20.44 2.45 5.88
CA PRO A 119 20.52 3.85 5.41
C PRO A 119 20.34 4.03 3.91
N LEU A 120 20.46 2.97 3.10
CA LEU A 120 20.23 2.98 1.65
C LEU A 120 18.81 2.58 1.27
N GLY A 121 17.95 2.29 2.26
CA GLY A 121 16.57 1.88 2.06
C GLY A 121 16.39 0.39 1.81
N LYS A 122 17.44 -0.44 1.86
CA LYS A 122 17.28 -1.89 1.74
C LYS A 122 16.57 -2.45 2.96
N LEU A 123 15.63 -3.35 2.72
CA LEU A 123 14.84 -3.99 3.78
C LEU A 123 15.43 -5.35 4.16
N THR A 124 15.21 -5.69 5.43
CA THR A 124 15.36 -7.05 5.96
C THR A 124 14.15 -7.35 6.84
N ARG A 125 13.77 -8.64 6.92
CA ARG A 125 12.67 -9.07 7.80
C ARG A 125 13.00 -8.78 9.25
N ARG A 126 11.96 -8.52 10.02
CA ARG A 126 12.05 -8.49 11.49
C ARG A 126 12.60 -9.82 11.99
N PRO A 127 13.67 -9.83 12.80
CA PRO A 127 14.11 -11.04 13.47
C PRO A 127 13.02 -11.61 14.41
N GLU A 128 13.04 -12.93 14.60
CA GLU A 128 12.13 -13.56 15.57
C GLU A 128 12.29 -12.93 16.96
N ARG A 129 11.17 -12.68 17.64
CA ARG A 129 11.10 -12.14 19.01
C ARG A 129 11.66 -10.71 19.19
N GLU A 130 11.92 -10.00 18.10
CA GLU A 130 12.32 -8.59 18.14
C GLU A 130 11.18 -7.69 17.67
N ILE A 131 11.26 -6.40 18.01
CA ILE A 131 10.38 -5.37 17.47
C ILE A 131 11.11 -4.71 16.30
N ALA A 132 10.49 -4.67 15.13
CA ALA A 132 11.02 -3.91 14.02
C ALA A 132 10.56 -2.44 14.10
N PRO A 133 11.43 -1.49 13.69
CA PRO A 133 11.09 -0.08 13.72
C PRO A 133 10.04 0.33 12.69
N TYR A 134 9.76 -0.49 11.69
CA TYR A 134 8.89 -0.15 10.58
C TYR A 134 7.79 -1.17 10.32
N VAL A 135 6.60 -0.65 9.99
CA VAL A 135 5.42 -1.38 9.52
C VAL A 135 5.20 -1.05 8.05
N PHE A 136 4.85 -2.06 7.24
CA PHE A 136 4.41 -1.85 5.87
C PHE A 136 3.01 -1.21 5.86
N THR A 137 2.92 -0.07 5.21
CA THR A 137 1.66 0.71 5.18
C THR A 137 0.58 0.14 4.27
N GLY A 138 0.87 -0.85 3.46
CA GLY A 138 -0.02 -1.33 2.40
C GLY A 138 0.11 -0.55 1.09
N LEU A 139 0.99 0.45 1.00
CA LEU A 139 1.25 1.23 -0.22
C LEU A 139 2.66 0.98 -0.74
N GLN A 140 2.80 0.69 -2.05
CA GLN A 140 4.06 0.31 -2.66
C GLN A 140 4.09 0.54 -4.17
N ILE A 141 5.28 0.52 -4.75
CA ILE A 141 5.52 0.33 -6.19
C ILE A 141 6.03 -1.09 -6.39
N LEU A 142 5.47 -1.79 -7.38
CA LEU A 142 5.86 -3.13 -7.79
C LEU A 142 6.23 -3.15 -9.27
N HIS A 143 7.25 -3.93 -9.62
CA HIS A 143 7.56 -4.22 -11.02
C HIS A 143 6.98 -5.61 -11.40
N PRO A 144 6.34 -5.78 -12.58
CA PRO A 144 5.79 -7.06 -13.01
C PRO A 144 6.78 -8.24 -13.00
N ARG A 145 8.09 -7.98 -13.15
CA ARG A 145 9.13 -9.04 -13.07
C ARG A 145 9.19 -9.74 -11.71
N LEU A 146 8.72 -9.09 -10.63
CA LEU A 146 8.59 -9.71 -9.31
C LEU A 146 7.69 -10.94 -9.33
N PHE A 147 6.72 -10.96 -10.26
CA PHE A 147 5.74 -12.04 -10.43
C PHE A 147 6.19 -13.14 -11.40
N ARG A 148 7.47 -13.20 -11.78
CA ARG A 148 7.98 -14.35 -12.54
C ARG A 148 7.90 -15.62 -11.69
N ASP A 149 7.42 -16.70 -12.28
CA ASP A 149 7.34 -18.01 -11.62
C ASP A 149 6.59 -17.97 -10.26
N PHE A 150 5.52 -17.18 -10.18
CA PHE A 150 4.69 -17.11 -8.98
C PHE A 150 3.90 -18.41 -8.76
N PRO A 151 3.51 -18.74 -7.50
CA PRO A 151 2.71 -19.92 -7.22
C PRO A 151 1.37 -19.90 -7.96
N SER A 152 0.87 -21.07 -8.34
CA SER A 152 -0.50 -21.20 -8.86
C SER A 152 -1.52 -21.14 -7.71
N GLY A 153 -2.68 -20.52 -7.95
CA GLY A 153 -3.75 -20.37 -6.95
C GLY A 153 -3.51 -19.27 -5.92
N PRO A 154 -4.16 -19.33 -4.76
CA PRO A 154 -4.03 -18.32 -3.71
C PRO A 154 -2.63 -18.29 -3.10
N PHE A 155 -2.05 -17.10 -2.98
CA PHE A 155 -0.77 -16.92 -2.27
C PHE A 155 -0.60 -15.50 -1.74
N SER A 156 0.10 -15.39 -0.62
CA SER A 156 0.46 -14.12 -0.01
C SER A 156 1.61 -13.44 -0.75
N MET A 157 1.58 -12.11 -0.85
CA MET A 157 2.71 -11.31 -1.36
C MET A 157 4.02 -11.57 -0.63
N ASN A 158 3.98 -12.09 0.60
CA ASN A 158 5.19 -12.41 1.35
C ASN A 158 6.12 -13.37 0.61
N VAL A 159 5.58 -14.32 -0.18
CA VAL A 159 6.39 -15.24 -1.00
C VAL A 159 7.26 -14.47 -2.01
N LEU A 160 6.72 -13.42 -2.61
CA LEU A 160 7.44 -12.60 -3.57
C LEU A 160 8.39 -11.60 -2.89
N TYR A 161 7.97 -11.06 -1.75
CA TYR A 161 8.85 -10.19 -0.95
C TYR A 161 10.09 -10.93 -0.46
N ASP A 162 9.96 -12.18 -0.03
CA ASP A 162 11.10 -12.97 0.42
C ASP A 162 12.10 -13.21 -0.72
N ARG A 163 11.62 -13.50 -1.95
CA ARG A 163 12.47 -13.56 -3.14
C ARG A 163 13.19 -12.23 -3.44
N ALA A 164 12.46 -11.12 -3.34
CA ALA A 164 13.06 -9.80 -3.56
C ALA A 164 14.08 -9.44 -2.47
N LEU A 165 13.85 -9.86 -1.21
CA LEU A 165 14.81 -9.72 -0.12
C LEU A 165 16.09 -10.52 -0.37
N GLU A 166 15.97 -11.79 -0.74
CA GLU A 166 17.12 -12.66 -1.09
C GLU A 166 17.94 -12.08 -2.25
N ALA A 167 17.26 -11.50 -3.24
CA ALA A 167 17.90 -10.82 -4.37
C ALA A 167 18.46 -9.43 -4.03
N GLY A 168 18.20 -8.89 -2.82
CA GLY A 168 18.57 -7.54 -2.41
C GLY A 168 17.85 -6.45 -3.22
N ARG A 169 16.62 -6.71 -3.68
CA ARG A 169 15.80 -5.87 -4.56
C ARG A 169 14.49 -5.40 -3.92
N LEU A 170 14.30 -5.63 -2.61
CA LEU A 170 13.21 -5.06 -1.82
C LEU A 170 13.70 -3.84 -1.05
N PHE A 171 13.07 -2.70 -1.29
CA PHE A 171 13.42 -1.44 -0.67
C PHE A 171 12.22 -0.83 0.06
N GLY A 172 12.50 0.07 0.98
CA GLY A 172 11.52 0.82 1.73
C GLY A 172 11.83 2.31 1.75
N MET A 173 10.78 3.08 1.96
CA MET A 173 10.84 4.52 2.19
C MET A 173 9.98 4.88 3.39
N ALA A 174 10.53 5.63 4.34
CA ALA A 174 9.78 6.06 5.51
C ALA A 174 8.73 7.12 5.12
N HIS A 175 7.50 6.90 5.56
CA HIS A 175 6.42 7.88 5.49
C HIS A 175 6.65 8.99 6.52
N ASP A 176 6.50 10.23 6.10
CA ASP A 176 6.70 11.41 6.92
C ASP A 176 5.38 12.08 7.39
N GLY A 177 4.25 11.49 7.00
CA GLY A 177 2.91 11.88 7.43
C GLY A 177 2.31 10.94 8.47
N ASP A 178 0.98 10.95 8.58
CA ASP A 178 0.23 10.03 9.44
C ASP A 178 -0.29 8.84 8.63
N TRP A 179 -0.40 7.70 9.29
CA TRP A 179 -0.94 6.48 8.70
C TRP A 179 -1.87 5.76 9.69
N TYR A 180 -2.98 5.25 9.16
CA TYR A 180 -4.02 4.59 9.91
C TYR A 180 -4.38 3.26 9.23
N HIS A 181 -4.44 2.18 10.00
CA HIS A 181 -5.03 0.93 9.56
C HIS A 181 -6.51 0.94 9.91
N VAL A 182 -7.38 0.85 8.90
CA VAL A 182 -8.85 0.97 9.06
C VAL A 182 -9.57 -0.32 8.65
N GLY A 183 -8.97 -1.46 8.95
CA GLY A 183 -9.48 -2.78 8.59
C GLY A 183 -10.70 -3.25 9.40
N THR A 184 -11.16 -2.49 10.39
CA THR A 184 -12.36 -2.77 11.18
C THR A 184 -13.22 -1.51 11.36
N PRO A 185 -14.55 -1.63 11.60
CA PRO A 185 -15.39 -0.47 11.86
C PRO A 185 -14.88 0.41 13.01
N ASP A 186 -14.48 -0.18 14.13
CA ASP A 186 -13.94 0.56 15.28
C ASP A 186 -12.65 1.34 14.92
N ALA A 187 -11.81 0.78 14.05
CA ALA A 187 -10.58 1.45 13.59
C ALA A 187 -10.89 2.67 12.70
N ILE A 188 -12.01 2.66 11.98
CA ILE A 188 -12.48 3.83 11.22
C ILE A 188 -12.83 4.97 12.17
N ASP A 189 -13.61 4.69 13.23
CA ASP A 189 -14.02 5.69 14.21
C ASP A 189 -12.81 6.31 14.92
N VAL A 190 -11.81 5.48 15.27
CA VAL A 190 -10.55 5.95 15.86
C VAL A 190 -9.77 6.85 14.89
N ALA A 191 -9.66 6.44 13.63
CA ALA A 191 -8.96 7.22 12.62
C ALA A 191 -9.64 8.58 12.37
N ASP A 192 -10.96 8.60 12.26
CA ASP A 192 -11.75 9.83 12.07
C ASP A 192 -11.59 10.79 13.25
N ALA A 193 -11.65 10.30 14.48
CA ALA A 193 -11.46 11.11 15.69
C ALA A 193 -10.05 11.75 15.72
N GLU A 194 -9.02 10.97 15.48
CA GLU A 194 -7.62 11.43 15.42
C GLU A 194 -7.38 12.49 14.33
N ILE A 195 -7.95 12.27 13.14
CA ILE A 195 -7.85 13.19 12.01
C ILE A 195 -8.50 14.53 12.37
N LEU A 196 -9.71 14.51 12.92
CA LEU A 196 -10.45 15.70 13.30
C LEU A 196 -9.74 16.49 14.43
N GLU A 197 -9.18 15.79 15.42
CA GLU A 197 -8.41 16.42 16.49
C GLU A 197 -7.17 17.16 15.96
N LYS A 198 -6.40 16.49 15.09
CA LYS A 198 -5.22 17.08 14.46
C LYS A 198 -5.56 18.27 13.56
N GLU A 199 -6.67 18.25 12.85
CA GLU A 199 -7.17 19.40 12.06
C GLU A 199 -7.57 20.55 12.96
N GLY A 200 -8.33 20.29 14.02
CA GLY A 200 -8.72 21.30 15.00
C GLY A 200 -7.52 21.93 15.71
N ALA A 201 -6.47 21.16 16.00
CA ALA A 201 -5.24 21.67 16.59
C ALA A 201 -4.46 22.58 15.61
N ARG A 202 -4.39 22.23 14.31
CA ARG A 202 -3.74 23.07 13.28
C ARG A 202 -4.43 24.43 13.14
N VAL A 203 -5.74 24.48 13.17
CA VAL A 203 -6.50 25.74 13.09
C VAL A 203 -6.23 26.63 14.32
N ARG A 204 -6.08 26.03 15.52
CA ARG A 204 -5.78 26.78 16.76
C ARG A 204 -4.37 27.36 16.80
N LEU A 205 -3.40 26.79 16.06
CA LEU A 205 -2.01 27.30 15.99
C LEU A 205 -1.84 28.44 14.98
N LEU A 206 -2.85 28.73 14.16
CA LEU A 206 -2.82 29.82 13.17
C LEU A 206 -3.45 31.12 13.68
N PHE A 207 -3.91 31.16 14.92
CA PHE A 207 -4.44 32.34 15.64
C PHE A 207 -3.68 32.53 16.96
#